data_a0d003fbc28839e991da60596294b46a
#
_entry.id   a0d003fbc28839e991da60596294b46a
#
_cell.length_a   1.000
_cell.length_b   1.000
_cell.length_c   1.000
_cell.angle_alpha   90.00
_cell.angle_beta   90.00
_cell.angle_gamma   90.00
#
_symmetry.space_group_name_H-M   'P 1'
#
loop_
_entity.id
_entity.type
_entity.pdbx_description
1 polymer ?
#
loop_
_entity_poly.entity_id
_entity_poly.type
_entity_poly.pdbx_seq_one_letter_code
_entity_poly.pdbx_strand_id
1 'polypeptide(L)'
;MSKSLKKLLTEFKYLEHNSANVKNNSLFLAYPGSSNDGRRYIGEAIKNGASAIFYDPSDFKWNNQWNLPNLAINKLKDNVSMIAS
;
A
#
# COMPACT_ATOMS: atom_id res chain seq x y z
N MET A 1 2.85 -16.87 6.23
CA MET A 1 2.25 -15.67 5.59
C MET A 1 2.61 -14.40 6.31
N SER A 2 2.35 -14.32 7.62
CA SER A 2 2.69 -13.10 8.36
C SER A 2 4.20 -12.81 8.37
N LYS A 3 5.02 -13.83 8.41
CA LYS A 3 6.48 -13.65 8.35
C LYS A 3 6.93 -13.05 7.03
N SER A 4 6.36 -13.53 5.93
CA SER A 4 6.71 -13.04 4.61
C SER A 4 6.29 -11.58 4.43
N LEU A 5 5.11 -11.23 4.92
CA LEU A 5 4.61 -9.87 4.84
C LEU A 5 5.48 -8.93 5.66
N LYS A 6 5.82 -9.33 6.88
CA LYS A 6 6.66 -8.53 7.75
C LYS A 6 8.04 -8.31 7.13
N LYS A 7 8.60 -9.36 6.53
CA LYS A 7 9.90 -9.25 5.87
C LYS A 7 9.84 -8.28 4.70
N LEU A 8 8.77 -8.36 3.88
CA LEU A 8 8.60 -7.45 2.75
C LEU A 8 8.49 -6.00 3.24
N LEU A 9 7.75 -5.78 4.32
CA LEU A 9 7.59 -4.43 4.85
C LEU A 9 8.90 -3.84 5.33
N THR A 10 9.82 -4.67 5.86
CA THR A 10 11.11 -4.18 6.34
C THR A 10 12.07 -3.84 5.20
N GLU A 11 11.79 -4.27 3.97
CA GLU A 11 12.63 -3.96 2.81
C GLU A 11 12.45 -2.53 2.32
N PHE A 12 11.39 -1.86 2.75
CA PHE A 12 11.11 -0.50 2.32
C PHE A 12 11.49 0.49 3.41
N LYS A 13 12.13 1.57 2.99
CA LYS A 13 12.58 2.59 3.93
C LYS A 13 11.40 3.35 4.54
N TYR A 14 10.36 3.57 3.75
CA TYR A 14 9.18 4.34 4.20
C TYR A 14 7.91 3.56 3.95
N LEU A 15 7.02 3.55 4.95
CA LEU A 15 5.68 3.01 4.82
C LEU A 15 4.72 4.19 4.89
N GLU A 16 3.94 4.42 3.84
CA GLU A 16 3.06 5.57 3.75
C GLU A 16 1.64 5.16 3.42
N HIS A 17 0.67 5.75 4.09
CA HIS A 17 -0.74 5.60 3.75
C HIS A 17 -1.33 6.91 3.21
N ASN A 18 -0.54 7.96 3.16
CA ASN A 18 -0.94 9.25 2.57
C ASN A 18 -0.12 9.47 1.32
N SER A 19 -0.81 9.49 0.16
CA SER A 19 -0.13 9.62 -1.13
C SER A 19 0.70 10.90 -1.24
N ALA A 20 0.31 11.95 -0.54
CA ALA A 20 1.05 13.22 -0.56
C ALA A 20 2.42 13.11 0.10
N ASN A 21 2.61 12.15 0.98
CA ASN A 21 3.88 11.95 1.69
C ASN A 21 4.77 10.89 1.04
N VAL A 22 4.31 10.29 -0.05
CA VAL A 22 5.08 9.26 -0.75
C VAL A 22 6.32 9.88 -1.39
N LYS A 23 7.42 9.17 -1.31
CA LYS A 23 8.68 9.54 -1.95
C LYS A 23 9.40 8.27 -2.42
N ASN A 24 10.57 8.41 -3.00
CA ASN A 24 11.33 7.25 -3.47
C ASN A 24 11.59 6.27 -2.33
N ASN A 25 11.51 4.99 -2.62
CA ASN A 25 11.66 3.89 -1.66
C ASN A 25 10.50 3.78 -0.67
N SER A 26 9.35 4.34 -1.02
CA SER A 26 8.13 4.21 -0.22
C SER A 26 7.32 3.00 -0.65
N LEU A 27 6.73 2.32 0.32
CA LEU A 27 5.66 1.36 0.10
C LEU A 27 4.36 2.06 0.46
N PHE A 28 3.48 2.20 -0.52
CA PHE A 28 2.18 2.82 -0.27
C PHE A 28 1.16 1.76 0.15
N LEU A 29 0.47 2.04 1.24
CA LEU A 29 -0.52 1.13 1.81
C LEU A 29 -1.91 1.67 1.50
N ALA A 30 -2.60 1.01 0.58
CA ALA A 30 -3.89 1.47 0.06
C ALA A 30 -5.03 0.64 0.60
N TYR A 31 -5.83 1.23 1.48
CA TYR A 31 -6.98 0.54 2.07
C TYR A 31 -8.12 1.54 2.31
N PRO A 32 -9.38 1.03 2.40
CA PRO A 32 -10.50 1.92 2.68
C PRO A 32 -10.41 2.44 4.10
N GLY A 33 -10.39 3.75 4.24
CA GLY A 33 -10.37 4.42 5.55
C GLY A 33 -11.78 4.83 5.96
N SER A 34 -11.87 5.50 7.11
CA SER A 34 -13.16 5.91 7.66
C SER A 34 -13.83 7.02 6.85
N SER A 35 -13.06 7.92 6.25
CA SER A 35 -13.61 9.02 5.47
C SER A 35 -13.17 8.98 4.01
N ASN A 36 -12.05 8.37 3.71
CA ASN A 36 -11.50 8.29 2.36
C ASN A 36 -11.00 6.87 2.08
N ASP A 37 -11.10 6.47 0.82
CA ASP A 37 -10.56 5.20 0.38
C ASP A 37 -9.18 5.45 -0.22
N GLY A 38 -8.13 4.99 0.48
CA GLY A 38 -6.75 5.18 0.06
C GLY A 38 -6.42 4.60 -1.31
N ARG A 39 -7.22 3.63 -1.77
CA ARG A 39 -7.01 3.02 -3.09
C ARG A 39 -7.27 4.02 -4.22
N ARG A 40 -8.04 5.05 -3.96
CA ARG A 40 -8.30 6.11 -4.95
C ARG A 40 -7.05 6.93 -5.25
N TYR A 41 -6.05 6.84 -4.38
CA TYR A 41 -4.82 7.64 -4.47
C TYR A 41 -3.62 6.84 -4.93
N ILE A 42 -3.82 5.58 -5.37
CA ILE A 42 -2.71 4.75 -5.85
C ILE A 42 -1.99 5.43 -7.02
N GLY A 43 -2.74 5.96 -7.99
CA GLY A 43 -2.14 6.65 -9.12
C GLY A 43 -1.26 7.82 -8.70
N GLU A 44 -1.73 8.59 -7.72
CA GLU A 44 -0.96 9.72 -7.19
C GLU A 44 0.30 9.23 -6.48
N ALA A 45 0.18 8.17 -5.70
CA ALA A 45 1.33 7.60 -5.00
C ALA A 45 2.40 7.14 -5.98
N ILE A 46 1.99 6.51 -7.08
CA ILE A 46 2.92 6.08 -8.12
C ILE A 46 3.61 7.29 -8.73
N LYS A 47 2.85 8.34 -9.03
CA LYS A 47 3.38 9.58 -9.59
C LYS A 47 4.40 10.21 -8.65
N ASN A 48 4.18 10.09 -7.35
CA ASN A 48 5.06 10.67 -6.34
C ASN A 48 6.28 9.80 -6.02
N GLY A 49 6.39 8.63 -6.64
CA GLY A 49 7.61 7.84 -6.53
C GLY A 49 7.50 6.56 -5.73
N ALA A 50 6.29 6.10 -5.43
CA ALA A 50 6.13 4.84 -4.71
C ALA A 50 6.84 3.70 -5.43
N SER A 51 7.58 2.89 -4.68
CA SER A 51 8.31 1.75 -5.22
C SER A 51 7.44 0.50 -5.29
N ALA A 52 6.42 0.41 -4.46
CA ALA A 52 5.49 -0.71 -4.45
C ALA A 52 4.19 -0.29 -3.80
N ILE A 53 3.14 -1.06 -4.05
CA ILE A 53 1.82 -0.80 -3.51
C ILE A 53 1.30 -2.08 -2.85
N PHE A 54 0.87 -1.99 -1.60
CA PHE A 54 0.04 -3.03 -0.98
C PHE A 54 -1.38 -2.47 -0.94
N TYR A 55 -2.36 -3.27 -1.33
CA TYR A 55 -3.73 -2.79 -1.40
C TYR A 55 -4.72 -3.84 -0.94
N ASP A 56 -5.84 -3.36 -0.38
CA ASP A 56 -6.94 -4.23 0.01
C ASP A 56 -7.79 -4.49 -1.24
N PRO A 57 -7.99 -5.75 -1.65
CA PRO A 57 -8.70 -6.05 -2.88
C PRO A 57 -10.23 -6.04 -2.76
N SER A 58 -10.80 -5.77 -1.59
CA SER A 58 -12.26 -5.75 -1.39
C SER A 58 -12.94 -4.76 -2.32
N ASP A 59 -13.83 -5.23 -3.17
CA ASP A 59 -14.56 -4.36 -4.11
C ASP A 59 -13.66 -3.45 -4.91
N PHE A 60 -12.45 -3.93 -5.25
CA PHE A 60 -11.46 -3.14 -5.94
C PHE A 60 -10.73 -3.97 -6.99
N LYS A 61 -10.52 -3.39 -8.14
CA LYS A 61 -9.79 -4.03 -9.22
C LYS A 61 -8.51 -3.26 -9.53
N TRP A 62 -7.38 -3.97 -9.54
CA TRP A 62 -6.10 -3.37 -9.90
C TRP A 62 -6.12 -2.87 -11.35
N ASN A 63 -5.61 -1.68 -11.57
CA ASN A 63 -5.47 -1.12 -12.92
C ASN A 63 -4.18 -1.68 -13.54
N ASN A 64 -4.32 -2.45 -14.61
CA ASN A 64 -3.17 -3.09 -15.26
C ASN A 64 -2.16 -2.11 -15.84
N GLN A 65 -2.53 -0.85 -15.96
CA GLN A 65 -1.59 0.17 -16.42
C GLN A 65 -0.62 0.61 -15.33
N TRP A 66 -0.94 0.30 -14.08
CA TRP A 66 -0.02 0.58 -12.97
C TRP A 66 1.04 -0.52 -12.94
N ASN A 67 2.18 -0.24 -13.54
CA ASN A 67 3.22 -1.23 -13.78
C ASN A 67 4.33 -1.14 -12.74
N LEU A 68 4.05 -1.66 -11.55
CA LEU A 68 5.03 -1.72 -10.46
C LEU A 68 4.67 -2.87 -9.52
N PRO A 69 5.60 -3.29 -8.65
CA PRO A 69 5.30 -4.35 -7.69
C PRO A 69 4.08 -4.01 -6.86
N ASN A 70 3.16 -4.96 -6.71
CA ASN A 70 1.96 -4.77 -5.93
C ASN A 70 1.54 -6.09 -5.29
N LEU A 71 0.83 -6.01 -4.18
CA LEU A 71 0.36 -7.17 -3.47
C LEU A 71 -1.02 -6.89 -2.90
N ALA A 72 -1.97 -7.80 -3.18
CA ALA A 72 -3.32 -7.72 -2.63
C ALA A 72 -3.35 -8.38 -1.26
N ILE A 73 -3.81 -7.66 -0.27
CA ILE A 73 -3.86 -8.16 1.11
C ILE A 73 -5.24 -7.88 1.68
N ASN A 74 -6.01 -8.94 1.94
CA ASN A 74 -7.33 -8.80 2.54
C ASN A 74 -7.20 -8.18 3.93
N LYS A 75 -8.08 -7.23 4.22
CA LYS A 75 -8.09 -6.53 5.50
C LYS A 75 -6.73 -5.90 5.80
N LEU A 76 -6.17 -5.25 4.79
CA LEU A 76 -4.84 -4.65 4.90
C LEU A 76 -4.74 -3.72 6.11
N LYS A 77 -5.76 -2.91 6.37
CA LYS A 77 -5.75 -1.99 7.49
C LYS A 77 -5.47 -2.71 8.81
N ASP A 78 -6.14 -3.82 9.03
CA ASP A 78 -5.97 -4.60 10.27
C ASP A 78 -4.58 -5.22 10.34
N ASN A 79 -4.09 -5.70 9.20
CA ASN A 79 -2.77 -6.32 9.14
C ASN A 79 -1.65 -5.30 9.36
N VAL A 80 -1.81 -4.11 8.85
CA VAL A 80 -0.84 -3.04 9.05
C VAL A 80 -0.78 -2.64 10.52
N SER A 81 -1.93 -2.52 11.17
CA SER A 81 -1.98 -2.20 12.59
C SER A 81 -1.23 -3.22 13.44
N MET A 82 -1.36 -4.50 13.12
CA MET A 82 -0.67 -5.56 13.84
C MET A 82 0.84 -5.49 13.63
N ILE A 83 1.26 -5.16 12.43
CA ILE A 83 2.67 -5.11 12.08
C ILE A 83 3.33 -3.84 12.62
N ALA A 84 2.63 -2.73 12.57
CA ALA A 84 3.17 -1.44 12.99
C ALA A 84 3.23 -1.29 14.51
N SER A 85 2.47 -2.10 15.22
CA SER A 85 2.54 -2.07 16.68
C SER A 85 3.64 -2.99 17.17
#